data_96b4848156686361456d6229f6d230ad
#
_entry.id   96b4848156686361456d6229f6d230ad
#
_cell.length_a   1.000
_cell.length_b   1.000
_cell.length_c   1.000
_cell.angle_alpha   90.00
_cell.angle_beta   90.00
_cell.angle_gamma   90.00
#
_symmetry.space_group_name_H-M   'P 1'
#
loop_
_entity.id
_entity.type
_entity.pdbx_description
1 polymer ?
#
loop_
_entity_poly.entity_id
_entity_poly.type
_entity_poly.pdbx_seq_one_letter_code
_entity_poly.pdbx_strand_id
1 'polypeptide(L)'
;MAKRRRSFIDDFLGGGFEELMDQMLSDLQEGKQPKPFIYGFSMTQHPGEAPEVREFGNVQPFGKHIKMEEDRTPLIDVMETKDEVHVIAEMPGVDRTDVQLEATESRLDIRAQNEARNYSESVELPVKVDPHSAKATYRNGVLEVKLIRIQPEAEKSHISVE
;
A
#
# COMPACT_ATOMS: atom_id res chain seq x y z
N MET A 1 7.02 4.49 -29.51
CA MET A 1 7.08 3.10 -28.96
C MET A 1 7.08 3.21 -27.45
N ALA A 2 5.96 2.94 -26.81
CA ALA A 2 5.85 2.94 -25.35
C ALA A 2 6.57 1.68 -24.81
N LYS A 3 7.62 1.87 -24.00
CA LYS A 3 8.25 0.78 -23.24
C LYS A 3 7.19 0.20 -22.30
N ARG A 4 6.68 -0.99 -22.60
CA ARG A 4 5.92 -1.79 -21.63
C ARG A 4 6.78 -1.92 -20.38
N ARG A 5 6.36 -1.31 -19.27
CA ARG A 5 6.92 -1.64 -17.96
C ARG A 5 6.60 -3.12 -17.74
N ARG A 6 7.64 -3.95 -17.65
CA ARG A 6 7.46 -5.35 -17.22
C ARG A 6 6.78 -5.29 -15.86
N SER A 7 5.69 -6.01 -15.72
CA SER A 7 5.01 -6.17 -14.45
C SER A 7 5.90 -7.02 -13.53
N PHE A 8 5.92 -6.73 -12.23
CA PHE A 8 6.57 -7.59 -11.23
C PHE A 8 6.10 -9.06 -11.38
N ILE A 9 4.85 -9.27 -11.73
CA ILE A 9 4.27 -10.60 -11.99
C ILE A 9 5.06 -11.33 -13.10
N ASP A 10 5.45 -10.63 -14.18
CA ASP A 10 6.23 -11.22 -15.28
C ASP A 10 7.65 -11.59 -14.81
N ASP A 11 8.27 -10.77 -13.95
CA ASP A 11 9.60 -11.03 -13.40
C ASP A 11 9.56 -12.09 -12.29
N PHE A 12 8.51 -12.13 -11.46
CA PHE A 12 8.31 -13.12 -10.40
C PHE A 12 8.02 -14.51 -10.96
N LEU A 13 7.11 -14.64 -11.92
CA LEU A 13 6.82 -15.89 -12.60
C LEU A 13 7.93 -16.32 -13.57
N GLY A 14 8.75 -15.36 -14.04
CA GLY A 14 9.84 -15.57 -14.99
C GLY A 14 11.18 -15.98 -14.39
N GLY A 15 11.24 -16.36 -13.10
CA GLY A 15 12.47 -16.83 -12.42
C GLY A 15 12.64 -16.35 -10.98
N GLY A 16 11.99 -15.28 -10.58
CA GLY A 16 12.11 -14.75 -9.22
C GLY A 16 11.60 -15.70 -8.13
N PHE A 17 10.58 -16.51 -8.47
CA PHE A 17 10.07 -17.54 -7.56
C PHE A 17 11.08 -18.66 -7.34
N GLU A 18 11.76 -19.13 -8.40
CA GLU A 18 12.80 -20.16 -8.30
C GLU A 18 13.96 -19.69 -7.44
N GLU A 19 14.43 -18.46 -7.64
CA GLU A 19 15.51 -17.85 -6.85
C GLU A 19 15.13 -17.76 -5.36
N LEU A 20 13.89 -17.36 -5.05
CA LEU A 20 13.38 -17.31 -3.69
C LEU A 20 13.34 -18.70 -3.03
N MET A 21 12.89 -19.73 -3.77
CA MET A 21 12.85 -21.10 -3.28
C MET A 21 14.27 -21.65 -3.04
N ASP A 22 15.21 -21.38 -3.94
CA ASP A 22 16.60 -21.80 -3.80
C ASP A 22 17.26 -21.13 -2.57
N GLN A 23 16.99 -19.86 -2.33
CA GLN A 23 17.47 -19.17 -1.14
C GLN A 23 16.90 -19.77 0.15
N MET A 24 15.61 -20.07 0.19
CA MET A 24 14.98 -20.75 1.33
C MET A 24 15.57 -22.12 1.62
N LEU A 25 15.82 -22.91 0.56
CA LEU A 25 16.44 -24.24 0.69
C LEU A 25 17.89 -24.13 1.20
N SER A 26 18.64 -23.14 0.71
CA SER A 26 20.00 -22.85 1.18
C SER A 26 20.03 -22.47 2.67
N ASP A 27 19.13 -21.59 3.09
CA ASP A 27 19.01 -21.16 4.49
C ASP A 27 18.66 -22.35 5.42
N LEU A 28 17.78 -23.26 4.97
CA LEU A 28 17.45 -24.47 5.70
C LEU A 28 18.66 -25.42 5.84
N GLN A 29 19.47 -25.58 4.79
CA GLN A 29 20.68 -26.41 4.81
C GLN A 29 21.75 -25.83 5.74
N GLU A 30 21.83 -24.50 5.85
CA GLU A 30 22.73 -23.80 6.76
C GLU A 30 22.22 -23.76 8.24
N GLY A 31 21.06 -24.37 8.52
CA GLY A 31 20.48 -24.39 9.86
C GLY A 31 19.85 -23.05 10.29
N LYS A 32 19.70 -22.13 9.37
CA LYS A 32 18.96 -20.87 9.59
C LYS A 32 17.47 -21.15 9.53
N GLN A 33 16.69 -20.47 10.37
CA GLN A 33 15.23 -20.51 10.22
C GLN A 33 14.83 -19.59 9.06
N PRO A 34 14.22 -20.12 7.98
CA PRO A 34 13.79 -19.29 6.88
C PRO A 34 12.70 -18.32 7.37
N LYS A 35 12.86 -17.05 7.04
CA LYS A 35 11.81 -16.05 7.31
C LYS A 35 10.61 -16.36 6.41
N PRO A 36 9.38 -16.38 6.94
CA PRO A 36 8.21 -16.57 6.11
C PRO A 36 8.08 -15.42 5.10
N PHE A 37 7.90 -15.74 3.83
CA PHE A 37 7.58 -14.74 2.82
C PHE A 37 6.06 -14.69 2.59
N ILE A 38 5.58 -13.50 2.33
CA ILE A 38 4.20 -13.23 1.94
C ILE A 38 4.25 -12.34 0.70
N TYR A 39 3.58 -12.76 -0.34
CA TYR A 39 3.36 -11.97 -1.52
C TYR A 39 1.93 -12.17 -2.00
N GLY A 40 1.29 -11.08 -2.36
CA GLY A 40 -0.02 -11.10 -2.97
C GLY A 40 -0.24 -9.85 -3.83
N PHE A 41 -1.26 -9.90 -4.67
CA PHE A 41 -1.66 -8.75 -5.46
C PHE A 41 -3.19 -8.66 -5.52
N SER A 42 -3.67 -7.43 -5.68
CA SER A 42 -5.06 -7.11 -5.98
C SER A 42 -5.11 -6.40 -7.32
N MET A 43 -6.07 -6.76 -8.16
CA MET A 43 -6.30 -6.11 -9.45
C MET A 43 -7.72 -5.57 -9.51
N THR A 44 -7.86 -4.28 -9.74
CA THR A 44 -9.13 -3.60 -9.92
C THR A 44 -9.19 -2.98 -11.31
N GLN A 45 -10.31 -3.14 -12.01
CA GLN A 45 -10.53 -2.53 -13.30
C GLN A 45 -11.88 -1.83 -13.32
N HIS A 46 -11.86 -0.53 -13.62
CA HIS A 46 -13.07 0.24 -13.89
C HIS A 46 -13.36 0.28 -15.41
N PRO A 47 -14.63 0.36 -15.82
CA PRO A 47 -14.97 0.44 -17.24
C PRO A 47 -14.30 1.64 -17.92
N GLY A 48 -13.49 1.37 -18.96
CA GLY A 48 -12.78 2.40 -19.74
C GLY A 48 -11.41 2.82 -19.18
N GLU A 49 -10.96 2.25 -18.07
CA GLU A 49 -9.67 2.52 -17.46
C GLU A 49 -8.73 1.31 -17.59
N ALA A 50 -7.43 1.57 -17.48
CA ALA A 50 -6.45 0.51 -17.40
C ALA A 50 -6.55 -0.21 -16.04
N PRO A 51 -6.30 -1.54 -15.97
CA PRO A 51 -6.28 -2.25 -14.70
C PRO A 51 -5.26 -1.64 -13.74
N GLU A 52 -5.69 -1.38 -12.51
CA GLU A 52 -4.82 -1.02 -11.40
C GLU A 52 -4.41 -2.30 -10.65
N VAL A 53 -3.10 -2.51 -10.50
CA VAL A 53 -2.55 -3.64 -9.75
C VAL A 53 -1.85 -3.09 -8.50
N ARG A 54 -2.24 -3.58 -7.34
CA ARG A 54 -1.61 -3.29 -6.05
C ARG A 54 -1.00 -4.56 -5.50
N GLU A 55 0.25 -4.47 -5.10
CA GLU A 55 1.02 -5.58 -4.53
C GLU A 55 1.14 -5.38 -3.01
N PHE A 56 1.17 -6.48 -2.27
CA PHE A 56 1.32 -6.47 -0.82
C PHE A 56 2.15 -7.65 -0.34
N GLY A 57 2.76 -7.51 0.84
CA GLY A 57 3.60 -8.54 1.46
C GLY A 57 4.96 -8.00 1.86
N ASN A 58 5.93 -8.92 2.05
CA ASN A 58 7.30 -8.59 2.43
C ASN A 58 8.35 -8.98 1.36
N VAL A 59 7.91 -9.14 0.13
CA VAL A 59 8.74 -9.47 -1.02
C VAL A 59 8.69 -8.32 -2.00
N GLN A 60 9.83 -7.73 -2.32
CA GLN A 60 9.91 -6.65 -3.29
C GLN A 60 10.93 -6.96 -4.38
N PRO A 61 10.65 -6.54 -5.64
CA PRO A 61 11.60 -6.68 -6.73
C PRO A 61 12.77 -5.70 -6.54
N PHE A 62 13.98 -6.22 -6.52
CA PHE A 62 15.19 -5.42 -6.52
C PHE A 62 16.02 -5.74 -7.76
N GLY A 63 15.75 -5.07 -8.87
CA GLY A 63 16.38 -5.35 -10.17
C GLY A 63 16.03 -6.72 -10.71
N LYS A 64 17.00 -7.62 -10.79
CA LYS A 64 16.80 -9.04 -11.18
C LYS A 64 16.67 -9.99 -9.98
N HIS A 65 16.78 -9.46 -8.76
CA HIS A 65 16.76 -10.24 -7.53
C HIS A 65 15.51 -9.90 -6.72
N ILE A 66 15.10 -10.81 -5.85
CA ILE A 66 14.02 -10.60 -4.90
C ILE A 66 14.65 -10.28 -3.55
N LYS A 67 14.25 -9.16 -2.95
CA LYS A 67 14.63 -8.78 -1.59
C LYS A 67 13.46 -9.06 -0.64
N MET A 68 13.73 -9.79 0.43
CA MET A 68 12.79 -9.92 1.54
C MET A 68 12.98 -8.73 2.48
N GLU A 69 11.93 -7.98 2.71
CA GLU A 69 11.93 -6.88 3.68
C GLU A 69 11.46 -7.35 5.06
N GLU A 70 11.92 -6.69 6.11
CA GLU A 70 11.44 -6.95 7.47
C GLU A 70 10.02 -6.42 7.65
N ASP A 71 9.73 -5.30 7.00
CA ASP A 71 8.43 -4.67 6.99
C ASP A 71 7.55 -5.26 5.89
N ARG A 72 6.27 -5.47 6.22
CA ARG A 72 5.27 -5.95 5.28
C ARG A 72 4.49 -4.78 4.73
N THR A 73 4.24 -4.77 3.44
CA THR A 73 3.26 -3.89 2.84
C THR A 73 1.86 -4.46 3.12
N PRO A 74 0.98 -3.74 3.82
CA PRO A 74 -0.39 -4.18 4.06
C PRO A 74 -1.21 -4.17 2.77
N LEU A 75 -2.25 -4.99 2.70
CA LEU A 75 -3.26 -4.82 1.64
C LEU A 75 -4.05 -3.54 1.93
N ILE A 76 -4.04 -2.62 0.96
CA ILE A 76 -4.68 -1.30 1.09
C ILE A 76 -5.73 -1.11 0.02
N ASP A 77 -6.88 -0.59 0.42
CA ASP A 77 -7.91 -0.07 -0.47
C ASP A 77 -8.16 1.42 -0.17
N VAL A 78 -8.27 2.23 -1.22
CA VAL A 78 -8.53 3.67 -1.13
C VAL A 78 -9.81 3.98 -1.90
N MET A 79 -10.81 4.46 -1.18
CA MET A 79 -12.09 4.86 -1.74
C MET A 79 -12.29 6.36 -1.63
N GLU A 80 -12.64 6.97 -2.74
CA GLU A 80 -12.97 8.39 -2.81
C GLU A 80 -14.49 8.55 -2.89
N THR A 81 -15.03 9.41 -2.04
CA THR A 81 -16.41 9.88 -2.09
C THR A 81 -16.44 11.37 -2.46
N LYS A 82 -17.64 11.96 -2.53
CA LYS A 82 -17.78 13.40 -2.80
C LYS A 82 -17.09 14.27 -1.74
N ASP A 83 -17.14 13.87 -0.49
CA ASP A 83 -16.73 14.70 0.66
C ASP A 83 -15.54 14.13 1.43
N GLU A 84 -15.24 12.85 1.29
CA GLU A 84 -14.24 12.14 2.10
C GLU A 84 -13.39 11.18 1.25
N VAL A 85 -12.19 10.91 1.74
CA VAL A 85 -11.33 9.79 1.32
C VAL A 85 -11.29 8.78 2.45
N HIS A 86 -11.53 7.51 2.12
CA HIS A 86 -11.44 6.39 3.05
C HIS A 86 -10.26 5.52 2.66
N VAL A 87 -9.37 5.26 3.61
CA VAL A 87 -8.26 4.32 3.44
C VAL A 87 -8.49 3.15 4.36
N ILE A 88 -8.51 1.94 3.80
CA ILE A 88 -8.65 0.68 4.54
C ILE A 88 -7.35 -0.09 4.38
N ALA A 89 -6.76 -0.55 5.50
CA ALA A 89 -5.54 -1.34 5.49
C ALA A 89 -5.69 -2.60 6.36
N GLU A 90 -5.34 -3.75 5.79
CA GLU A 90 -5.34 -5.02 6.52
C GLU A 90 -3.97 -5.29 7.14
N MET A 91 -3.92 -5.26 8.47
CA MET A 91 -2.71 -5.46 9.25
C MET A 91 -2.95 -6.47 10.38
N PRO A 92 -3.23 -7.75 10.07
CA PRO A 92 -3.52 -8.74 11.08
C PRO A 92 -2.31 -9.05 11.96
N GLY A 93 -2.53 -9.23 13.25
CA GLY A 93 -1.52 -9.65 14.22
C GLY A 93 -0.71 -8.52 14.84
N VAL A 94 -1.22 -7.29 14.78
CA VAL A 94 -0.78 -6.15 15.59
C VAL A 94 -1.93 -5.65 16.44
N ASP A 95 -1.64 -4.90 17.47
CA ASP A 95 -2.65 -4.28 18.32
C ASP A 95 -2.86 -2.80 17.94
N ARG A 96 -3.97 -2.23 18.38
CA ARG A 96 -4.27 -0.81 18.12
C ARG A 96 -3.18 0.13 18.62
N THR A 97 -2.53 -0.22 19.72
CA THR A 97 -1.44 0.55 20.34
C THR A 97 -0.15 0.53 19.52
N ASP A 98 0.00 -0.43 18.64
CA ASP A 98 1.18 -0.57 17.77
C ASP A 98 1.07 0.30 16.50
N VAL A 99 -0.16 0.79 16.20
CA VAL A 99 -0.44 1.54 14.98
C VAL A 99 -0.09 3.01 15.15
N GLN A 100 0.72 3.53 14.23
CA GLN A 100 1.10 4.94 14.11
C GLN A 100 0.69 5.46 12.75
N LEU A 101 0.08 6.65 12.72
CA LEU A 101 -0.43 7.28 11.51
C LEU A 101 0.06 8.72 11.43
N GLU A 102 0.54 9.10 10.24
CA GLU A 102 0.90 10.48 9.92
C GLU A 102 0.23 10.86 8.60
N ALA A 103 -0.42 12.01 8.56
CA ALA A 103 -1.12 12.47 7.36
C ALA A 103 -0.63 13.84 6.91
N THR A 104 -0.56 14.02 5.60
CA THR A 104 -0.43 15.31 4.92
C THR A 104 -1.65 15.55 4.04
N GLU A 105 -1.70 16.68 3.32
CA GLU A 105 -2.81 16.92 2.37
C GLU A 105 -2.92 15.90 1.25
N SER A 106 -1.83 15.19 0.91
CA SER A 106 -1.78 14.29 -0.25
C SER A 106 -1.30 12.88 0.07
N ARG A 107 -0.95 12.59 1.33
CA ARG A 107 -0.35 11.31 1.71
C ARG A 107 -0.75 10.90 3.11
N LEU A 108 -0.90 9.58 3.30
CA LEU A 108 -1.09 8.94 4.59
C LEU A 108 0.02 7.90 4.80
N ASP A 109 0.85 8.10 5.81
CA ASP A 109 1.87 7.15 6.23
C ASP A 109 1.31 6.26 7.34
N ILE A 110 1.38 4.95 7.14
CA ILE A 110 0.87 3.92 8.04
C ILE A 110 2.05 3.09 8.52
N ARG A 111 2.21 2.96 9.82
CA ARG A 111 3.20 2.06 10.44
C ARG A 111 2.54 1.29 11.56
N ALA A 112 2.90 0.03 11.69
CA ALA A 112 2.53 -0.77 12.84
C ALA A 112 3.65 -1.76 13.16
N GLN A 113 4.09 -1.82 14.41
CA GLN A 113 5.23 -2.62 14.82
C GLN A 113 4.99 -3.30 16.15
N ASN A 114 5.22 -4.62 16.18
CA ASN A 114 5.34 -5.39 17.41
C ASN A 114 6.47 -6.44 17.29
N GLU A 115 6.64 -7.29 18.30
CA GLU A 115 7.70 -8.31 18.31
C GLU A 115 7.61 -9.32 17.16
N ALA A 116 6.42 -9.56 16.63
CA ALA A 116 6.17 -10.59 15.63
C ALA A 116 5.98 -10.04 14.21
N ARG A 117 5.56 -8.78 14.07
CA ARG A 117 5.14 -8.22 12.77
C ARG A 117 5.38 -6.73 12.67
N ASN A 118 5.89 -6.33 11.51
CA ASN A 118 6.05 -4.94 11.15
C ASN A 118 5.27 -4.68 9.85
N TYR A 119 4.56 -3.56 9.82
CA TYR A 119 3.90 -3.04 8.63
C TYR A 119 4.36 -1.61 8.40
N SER A 120 4.62 -1.26 7.15
CA SER A 120 4.96 0.10 6.75
C SER A 120 4.46 0.36 5.34
N GLU A 121 3.71 1.43 5.15
CA GLU A 121 3.24 1.86 3.85
C GLU A 121 2.98 3.35 3.81
N SER A 122 3.27 3.96 2.65
CA SER A 122 3.02 5.37 2.36
C SER A 122 2.01 5.48 1.23
N VAL A 123 0.78 5.81 1.57
CA VAL A 123 -0.37 5.85 0.66
C VAL A 123 -0.52 7.24 0.06
N GLU A 124 -0.37 7.37 -1.25
CA GLU A 124 -0.74 8.59 -1.95
C GLU A 124 -2.27 8.71 -2.05
N LEU A 125 -2.79 9.86 -1.67
CA LEU A 125 -4.24 10.11 -1.69
C LEU A 125 -4.64 10.68 -3.06
N PRO A 126 -5.78 10.24 -3.62
CA PRO A 126 -6.21 10.64 -4.97
C PRO A 126 -6.57 12.12 -5.09
N VAL A 127 -6.89 12.75 -3.95
CA VAL A 127 -7.26 14.17 -3.85
C VAL A 127 -6.70 14.77 -2.58
N LYS A 128 -6.60 16.11 -2.52
CA LYS A 128 -6.19 16.81 -1.31
C LYS A 128 -7.21 16.68 -0.20
N VAL A 129 -6.73 16.42 1.01
CA VAL A 129 -7.53 16.26 2.22
C VAL A 129 -7.04 17.17 3.34
N ASP A 130 -7.91 17.43 4.30
CA ASP A 130 -7.53 18.07 5.55
C ASP A 130 -6.95 17.02 6.52
N PRO A 131 -5.64 17.02 6.80
CA PRO A 131 -5.03 16.03 7.68
C PRO A 131 -5.54 16.13 9.13
N HIS A 132 -6.03 17.31 9.56
CA HIS A 132 -6.58 17.49 10.91
C HIS A 132 -7.99 16.91 11.06
N SER A 133 -8.67 16.61 9.95
CA SER A 133 -9.97 15.94 9.95
C SER A 133 -9.89 14.43 10.14
N ALA A 134 -8.69 13.86 10.14
CA ALA A 134 -8.46 12.43 10.15
C ALA A 134 -9.11 11.73 11.35
N LYS A 135 -9.89 10.69 11.06
CA LYS A 135 -10.47 9.78 12.06
C LYS A 135 -10.08 8.37 11.70
N ALA A 136 -9.48 7.67 12.67
CA ALA A 136 -9.02 6.31 12.46
C ALA A 136 -9.69 5.35 13.44
N THR A 137 -10.04 4.16 12.95
CA THR A 137 -10.47 3.03 13.76
C THR A 137 -9.68 1.79 13.39
N TYR A 138 -9.33 0.98 14.39
CA TYR A 138 -8.66 -0.30 14.18
C TYR A 138 -9.40 -1.39 14.92
N ARG A 139 -9.85 -2.42 14.20
CA ARG A 139 -10.60 -3.56 14.76
C ARG A 139 -10.29 -4.83 13.97
N ASN A 140 -10.03 -5.92 14.68
CA ASN A 140 -9.84 -7.25 14.09
C ASN A 140 -8.80 -7.30 12.94
N GLY A 141 -7.72 -6.53 13.07
CA GLY A 141 -6.66 -6.49 12.04
C GLY A 141 -6.96 -5.55 10.86
N VAL A 142 -8.05 -4.78 10.92
CA VAL A 142 -8.41 -3.83 9.87
C VAL A 142 -8.36 -2.40 10.41
N LEU A 143 -7.55 -1.59 9.77
CA LEU A 143 -7.48 -0.13 9.96
C LEU A 143 -8.40 0.55 8.95
N GLU A 144 -9.23 1.46 9.41
CA GLU A 144 -10.01 2.38 8.57
C GLU A 144 -9.63 3.81 8.95
N VAL A 145 -9.23 4.61 7.96
CA VAL A 145 -8.94 6.04 8.12
C VAL A 145 -9.84 6.83 7.20
N LYS A 146 -10.53 7.85 7.74
CA LYS A 146 -11.40 8.78 7.01
C LYS A 146 -10.80 10.17 7.09
N LEU A 147 -10.70 10.85 5.94
CA LEU A 147 -10.20 12.22 5.83
C LEU A 147 -11.16 13.03 4.98
N ILE A 148 -11.45 14.27 5.39
CA ILE A 148 -12.32 15.18 4.64
C ILE A 148 -11.53 15.78 3.48
N ARG A 149 -12.14 15.81 2.30
CA ARG A 149 -11.56 16.40 1.11
C ARG A 149 -11.50 17.93 1.26
N ILE A 150 -10.37 18.52 0.85
CA ILE A 150 -10.29 19.94 0.60
C ILE A 150 -10.98 20.19 -0.73
N GLN A 151 -12.15 20.84 -0.68
CA GLN A 151 -12.82 21.29 -1.90
C GLN A 151 -12.03 22.45 -2.49
N PRO A 152 -11.70 22.44 -3.80
CA PRO A 152 -11.12 23.61 -4.42
C PRO A 152 -12.11 24.78 -4.26
N GLU A 153 -11.62 25.93 -3.80
CA GLU A 153 -12.43 27.15 -3.79
C GLU A 153 -12.95 27.35 -5.24
N ALA A 154 -14.28 27.53 -5.36
CA ALA A 154 -14.87 27.85 -6.65
C ALA A 154 -14.22 29.15 -7.16
N GLU A 155 -13.48 29.05 -8.27
CA GLU A 155 -12.90 30.23 -8.93
C GLU A 155 -14.03 31.23 -9.24
N LYS A 156 -14.02 32.36 -8.54
CA LYS A 156 -14.93 33.45 -8.84
C LYS A 156 -14.50 34.09 -10.14
N SER A 157 -15.22 33.80 -11.22
CA SER A 157 -15.02 34.46 -12.49
C SER A 157 -15.59 35.88 -12.41
N HIS A 158 -14.75 36.86 -12.76
CA HIS A 158 -15.22 38.27 -12.91
C HIS A 158 -15.95 38.37 -14.25
N ILE A 159 -17.24 38.62 -14.20
CA ILE A 159 -18.07 38.85 -15.40
C ILE A 159 -18.04 40.35 -15.68
N SER A 160 -17.48 40.76 -16.83
CA SER A 160 -17.59 42.11 -17.33
C SER A 160 -18.98 42.33 -17.91
N VAL A 161 -19.65 43.41 -17.50
CA VAL A 161 -20.92 43.86 -18.08
C VAL A 161 -20.57 44.86 -19.19
N GLU A 162 -21.03 44.56 -20.41
CA GLU A 162 -20.97 45.46 -21.56
C GLU A 162 -22.13 46.46 -21.50
#